data_3c158287d5dc64db15973e8df9f91d8f
#
_entry.id   3c158287d5dc64db15973e8df9f91d8f
#
_cell.length_a   1.000
_cell.length_b   1.000
_cell.length_c   1.000
_cell.angle_alpha   90.00
_cell.angle_beta   90.00
_cell.angle_gamma   90.00
#
_symmetry.space_group_name_H-M   'P 1'
#
loop_
_entity.id
_entity.type
_entity.pdbx_description
1 polymer ?
#
loop_
_entity_poly.entity_id
_entity_poly.type
_entity_poly.pdbx_seq_one_letter_code
_entity_poly.pdbx_strand_id
1 'polypeptide(L)'
;MSKWIPVLVIDDDEIIREALKRSLKLYGFEAYTAENGLSGVNLARQKKPVFILLDWIMPEMDGLEVLSELKHDKRTEDIPVFMLTDRGMIGDLDLAFEIGADNYITKPFDLMQLGKIVKTKWEKYTKPAKVG
;
A
#
# COMPACT_ATOMS: atom_id res chain seq x y z
N MET A 1 8.02 22.51 11.73
CA MET A 1 7.57 21.16 12.02
C MET A 1 7.30 20.39 10.74
N SER A 2 7.81 19.21 10.67
CA SER A 2 7.56 18.37 9.52
C SER A 2 6.10 17.92 9.52
N LYS A 3 5.46 18.07 8.37
CA LYS A 3 4.08 17.60 8.18
C LYS A 3 4.04 16.43 7.21
N TRP A 4 5.07 15.60 7.29
CA TRP A 4 5.14 14.40 6.46
C TRP A 4 4.06 13.42 6.88
N ILE A 5 3.39 12.86 5.88
CA ILE A 5 2.30 11.91 6.10
C ILE A 5 2.88 10.51 6.00
N PRO A 6 2.80 9.69 7.07
CA PRO A 6 3.41 8.36 7.07
C PRO A 6 2.65 7.37 6.21
N VAL A 7 3.38 6.67 5.35
CA VAL A 7 2.85 5.58 4.53
C VAL A 7 3.81 4.40 4.62
N LEU A 8 3.35 3.22 4.23
CA LEU A 8 4.16 2.02 4.27
C LEU A 8 4.16 1.34 2.91
N VAL A 9 5.35 0.94 2.46
CA VAL A 9 5.55 0.17 1.22
C VAL A 9 6.10 -1.19 1.61
N ILE A 10 5.40 -2.25 1.23
CA ILE A 10 5.84 -3.63 1.45
C ILE A 10 6.10 -4.25 0.08
N ASP A 11 7.36 -4.44 -0.27
CA ASP A 11 7.79 -4.97 -1.55
C ASP A 11 9.18 -5.58 -1.37
N ASP A 12 9.42 -6.76 -1.91
CA ASP A 12 10.71 -7.42 -1.77
C ASP A 12 11.81 -6.84 -2.67
N ASP A 13 11.44 -6.04 -3.66
CA ASP A 13 12.38 -5.41 -4.59
C ASP A 13 12.90 -4.09 -4.03
N GLU A 14 14.19 -4.05 -3.70
CA GLU A 14 14.82 -2.85 -3.15
C GLU A 14 14.73 -1.65 -4.10
N ILE A 15 14.88 -1.89 -5.40
CA ILE A 15 14.81 -0.82 -6.39
C ILE A 15 13.42 -0.19 -6.39
N ILE A 16 12.40 -1.02 -6.35
CA ILE A 16 11.00 -0.56 -6.28
C ILE A 16 10.77 0.22 -4.99
N ARG A 17 11.20 -0.32 -3.84
CA ARG A 17 11.02 0.38 -2.57
C ARG A 17 11.64 1.77 -2.58
N GLU A 18 12.88 1.88 -3.05
CA GLU A 18 13.57 3.18 -3.08
C GLU A 18 12.92 4.15 -4.06
N ALA A 19 12.51 3.66 -5.22
CA ALA A 19 11.85 4.49 -6.22
C ALA A 19 10.51 5.00 -5.72
N LEU A 20 9.72 4.13 -5.07
CA LEU A 20 8.45 4.53 -4.48
C LEU A 20 8.63 5.56 -3.37
N LYS A 21 9.62 5.35 -2.53
CA LYS A 21 9.94 6.28 -1.44
C LYS A 21 10.21 7.68 -1.99
N ARG A 22 11.02 7.78 -3.05
CA ARG A 22 11.34 9.06 -3.68
C ARG A 22 10.11 9.70 -4.33
N SER A 23 9.33 8.90 -5.05
CA SER A 23 8.13 9.40 -5.72
C SER A 23 7.11 9.93 -4.71
N LEU A 24 6.88 9.18 -3.65
CA LEU A 24 5.94 9.56 -2.61
C LEU A 24 6.37 10.83 -1.87
N LYS A 25 7.67 10.98 -1.66
CA LYS A 25 8.21 12.16 -0.99
C LYS A 25 7.85 13.44 -1.73
N LEU A 26 7.81 13.40 -3.06
CA LEU A 26 7.43 14.56 -3.88
C LEU A 26 6.02 15.06 -3.58
N TYR A 27 5.18 14.21 -3.01
CA TYR A 27 3.78 14.54 -2.75
C TYR A 27 3.47 14.63 -1.24
N GLY A 28 4.51 14.75 -0.42
CA GLY A 28 4.33 15.00 1.01
C GLY A 28 4.28 13.76 1.89
N PHE A 29 4.61 12.59 1.35
CA PHE A 29 4.57 11.35 2.11
C PHE A 29 5.96 10.94 2.59
N GLU A 30 6.01 10.47 3.84
CA GLU A 30 7.21 9.80 4.37
C GLU A 30 6.95 8.30 4.32
N ALA A 31 7.66 7.61 3.44
CA ALA A 31 7.45 6.19 3.25
C ALA A 31 8.38 5.36 4.16
N TYR A 32 7.78 4.56 5.01
CA TYR A 32 8.48 3.46 5.67
C TYR A 32 8.44 2.28 4.71
N THR A 33 9.49 1.48 4.68
CA THR A 33 9.60 0.37 3.74
C THR A 33 9.86 -0.95 4.46
N ALA A 34 9.30 -2.02 3.94
CA ALA A 34 9.53 -3.37 4.44
C ALA A 34 9.81 -4.29 3.26
N GLU A 35 10.75 -5.20 3.42
CA GLU A 35 11.15 -6.13 2.36
C GLU A 35 10.38 -7.45 2.38
N ASN A 36 9.59 -7.68 3.42
CA ASN A 36 8.79 -8.90 3.52
C ASN A 36 7.52 -8.64 4.34
N GLY A 37 6.63 -9.63 4.32
CA GLY A 37 5.33 -9.49 4.97
C GLY A 37 5.42 -9.34 6.49
N LEU A 38 6.29 -10.09 7.14
CA LEU A 38 6.39 -10.06 8.59
C LEU A 38 6.83 -8.69 9.09
N SER A 39 7.91 -8.15 8.53
CA SER A 39 8.36 -6.81 8.92
C SER A 39 7.35 -5.74 8.52
N GLY A 40 6.64 -5.95 7.41
CA GLY A 40 5.59 -5.03 6.97
C GLY A 40 4.45 -4.95 7.96
N VAL A 41 3.95 -6.09 8.42
CA VAL A 41 2.87 -6.12 9.41
C VAL A 41 3.32 -5.44 10.71
N ASN A 42 4.54 -5.73 11.15
CA ASN A 42 5.07 -5.11 12.37
C ASN A 42 5.20 -3.59 12.24
N LEU A 43 5.68 -3.10 11.10
CA LEU A 43 5.77 -1.66 10.86
C LEU A 43 4.39 -1.00 10.80
N ALA A 44 3.41 -1.68 10.20
CA ALA A 44 2.05 -1.16 10.14
C ALA A 44 1.49 -0.93 11.55
N ARG A 45 1.74 -1.90 12.45
CA ARG A 45 1.31 -1.79 13.84
C ARG A 45 1.98 -0.64 14.58
N GLN A 46 3.29 -0.47 14.34
CA GLN A 46 4.10 0.55 15.05
C GLN A 46 3.87 1.95 14.52
N LYS A 47 3.90 2.10 13.20
CA LYS A 47 3.90 3.42 12.56
C LYS A 47 2.51 3.95 12.23
N LYS A 48 1.52 3.07 12.20
CA LYS A 48 0.14 3.42 11.88
C LYS A 48 0.06 4.31 10.64
N PRO A 49 0.55 3.82 9.49
CA PRO A 49 0.54 4.63 8.26
C PRO A 49 -0.89 4.93 7.81
N VAL A 50 -1.04 5.99 7.02
CA VAL A 50 -2.37 6.37 6.52
C VAL A 50 -2.82 5.48 5.37
N PHE A 51 -1.90 4.80 4.69
CA PHE A 51 -2.19 3.74 3.74
C PHE A 51 -0.97 2.85 3.57
N ILE A 52 -1.17 1.69 2.96
CA ILE A 52 -0.13 0.70 2.70
C ILE A 52 -0.14 0.35 1.21
N LEU A 53 1.04 0.36 0.59
CA LEU A 53 1.24 -0.20 -0.75
C LEU A 53 1.83 -1.58 -0.54
N LEU A 54 1.16 -2.61 -1.02
CA LEU A 54 1.51 -3.99 -0.75
C LEU A 54 1.70 -4.77 -2.05
N ASP A 55 2.93 -5.25 -2.28
CA ASP A 55 3.23 -6.11 -3.43
C ASP A 55 2.51 -7.45 -3.25
N TRP A 56 1.91 -7.92 -4.33
CA TRP A 56 1.16 -9.18 -4.31
C TRP A 56 2.09 -10.38 -4.23
N ILE A 57 3.15 -10.39 -5.06
CA ILE A 57 4.04 -11.54 -5.16
C ILE A 57 5.34 -11.27 -4.40
N MET A 58 5.54 -11.97 -3.31
CA MET A 58 6.77 -11.91 -2.52
C MET A 58 7.17 -13.32 -2.10
N PRO A 59 8.49 -13.58 -1.93
CA PRO A 59 8.92 -14.88 -1.41
C PRO A 59 8.42 -15.09 0.01
N GLU A 60 8.22 -16.32 0.39
CA GLU A 60 7.84 -16.78 1.73
C GLU A 60 6.39 -16.49 2.14
N MET A 61 5.93 -15.25 2.00
CA MET A 61 4.57 -14.87 2.40
C MET A 61 3.99 -13.96 1.31
N ASP A 62 2.96 -14.42 0.60
CA ASP A 62 2.41 -13.63 -0.49
C ASP A 62 1.55 -12.46 0.02
N GLY A 63 1.24 -11.53 -0.89
CA GLY A 63 0.51 -10.33 -0.53
C GLY A 63 -0.88 -10.60 0.03
N LEU A 64 -1.55 -11.65 -0.41
CA LEU A 64 -2.89 -11.97 0.12
C LEU A 64 -2.83 -12.40 1.58
N GLU A 65 -1.79 -13.13 1.96
CA GLU A 65 -1.59 -13.52 3.36
C GLU A 65 -1.33 -12.30 4.23
N VAL A 66 -0.47 -11.38 3.74
CA VAL A 66 -0.17 -10.14 4.45
C VAL A 66 -1.43 -9.29 4.59
N LEU A 67 -2.20 -9.16 3.50
CA LEU A 67 -3.45 -8.43 3.50
C LEU A 67 -4.42 -9.01 4.55
N SER A 68 -4.55 -10.32 4.57
CA SER A 68 -5.42 -10.99 5.54
C SER A 68 -5.00 -10.68 6.97
N GLU A 69 -3.70 -10.76 7.27
CA GLU A 69 -3.22 -10.42 8.61
C GLU A 69 -3.51 -8.97 8.99
N LEU A 70 -3.29 -8.05 8.07
CA LEU A 70 -3.56 -6.64 8.33
C LEU A 70 -5.04 -6.40 8.61
N LYS A 71 -5.93 -7.06 7.87
CA LYS A 71 -7.37 -6.83 7.99
C LYS A 71 -8.02 -7.59 9.15
N HIS A 72 -7.31 -8.54 9.75
CA HIS A 72 -7.79 -9.27 10.92
C HIS A 72 -7.16 -8.78 12.24
N ASP A 73 -6.35 -7.72 12.19
CA ASP A 73 -5.73 -7.13 13.37
C ASP A 73 -6.38 -5.78 13.66
N LYS A 74 -6.91 -5.61 14.85
CA LYS A 74 -7.61 -4.37 15.24
C LYS A 74 -6.73 -3.12 15.13
N ARG A 75 -5.41 -3.31 15.21
CA ARG A 75 -4.46 -2.19 15.12
C ARG A 75 -4.26 -1.69 13.70
N THR A 76 -4.60 -2.50 12.70
CA THR A 76 -4.31 -2.20 11.29
C THR A 76 -5.51 -2.37 10.36
N GLU A 77 -6.61 -2.94 10.83
CA GLU A 77 -7.75 -3.28 9.96
C GLU A 77 -8.35 -2.09 9.22
N ASP A 78 -8.27 -0.90 9.79
CA ASP A 78 -8.84 0.30 9.17
C ASP A 78 -7.88 1.04 8.25
N ILE A 79 -6.63 0.59 8.14
CA ILE A 79 -5.65 1.22 7.26
C ILE A 79 -5.92 0.77 5.82
N PRO A 80 -6.15 1.73 4.89
CA PRO A 80 -6.34 1.36 3.48
C PRO A 80 -5.12 0.64 2.92
N VAL A 81 -5.36 -0.46 2.19
CA VAL A 81 -4.31 -1.24 1.54
C VAL A 81 -4.54 -1.22 0.03
N PHE A 82 -3.53 -0.74 -0.69
CA PHE A 82 -3.53 -0.70 -2.15
C PHE A 82 -2.56 -1.76 -2.65
N MET A 83 -3.10 -2.75 -3.37
CA MET A 83 -2.29 -3.86 -3.90
C MET A 83 -1.48 -3.41 -5.11
N LEU A 84 -0.21 -3.80 -5.17
CA LEU A 84 0.62 -3.64 -6.37
C LEU A 84 0.56 -4.97 -7.11
N THR A 85 0.00 -4.98 -8.29
CA THR A 85 -0.33 -6.23 -9.00
C THR A 85 0.20 -6.23 -10.44
N ASP A 86 0.62 -7.38 -10.93
CA ASP A 86 0.94 -7.58 -12.33
C ASP A 86 -0.32 -7.76 -13.15
N ARG A 87 -0.25 -7.45 -14.44
CA ARG A 87 -1.40 -7.59 -15.34
C ARG A 87 -2.00 -8.99 -15.34
N GLY A 88 -1.17 -10.01 -15.21
CA GLY A 88 -1.61 -11.39 -15.18
C GLY A 88 -2.47 -11.76 -13.97
N MET A 89 -2.48 -10.90 -12.96
CA MET A 89 -3.21 -11.15 -11.71
C MET A 89 -4.54 -10.41 -11.62
N ILE A 90 -4.92 -9.69 -12.66
CA ILE A 90 -6.17 -8.90 -12.64
C ILE A 90 -7.38 -9.79 -12.38
N GLY A 91 -7.38 -11.03 -12.87
CA GLY A 91 -8.46 -11.98 -12.61
C GLY A 91 -8.62 -12.37 -11.15
N ASP A 92 -7.58 -12.13 -10.31
CA ASP A 92 -7.60 -12.49 -8.89
C ASP A 92 -7.98 -11.31 -7.99
N LEU A 93 -8.27 -10.14 -8.56
CA LEU A 93 -8.59 -8.95 -7.78
C LEU A 93 -9.84 -9.12 -6.93
N ASP A 94 -10.82 -9.87 -7.41
CA ASP A 94 -12.05 -10.11 -6.63
C ASP A 94 -11.72 -10.75 -5.28
N LEU A 95 -10.79 -11.71 -5.26
CA LEU A 95 -10.37 -12.34 -4.02
C LEU A 95 -9.69 -11.33 -3.09
N ALA A 96 -8.81 -10.47 -3.64
CA ALA A 96 -8.17 -9.44 -2.85
C ALA A 96 -9.19 -8.50 -2.23
N PHE A 97 -10.18 -8.06 -2.99
CA PHE A 97 -11.22 -7.18 -2.47
C PHE A 97 -12.08 -7.87 -1.41
N GLU A 98 -12.37 -9.16 -1.57
CA GLU A 98 -13.09 -9.93 -0.56
C GLU A 98 -12.32 -9.98 0.76
N ILE A 99 -11.00 -10.11 0.69
CA ILE A 99 -10.15 -10.13 1.90
C ILE A 99 -10.09 -8.74 2.54
N GLY A 100 -10.19 -7.69 1.75
CA GLY A 100 -10.23 -6.34 2.29
C GLY A 100 -9.35 -5.32 1.60
N ALA A 101 -8.80 -5.63 0.41
CA ALA A 101 -8.05 -4.64 -0.35
C ALA A 101 -8.95 -3.46 -0.71
N ASP A 102 -8.41 -2.26 -0.64
CA ASP A 102 -9.18 -1.04 -0.87
C ASP A 102 -9.03 -0.53 -2.30
N ASN A 103 -7.90 -0.84 -2.95
CA ASN A 103 -7.64 -0.45 -4.32
C ASN A 103 -6.45 -1.24 -4.84
N TYR A 104 -6.08 -1.01 -6.10
CA TYR A 104 -4.92 -1.67 -6.70
C TYR A 104 -4.21 -0.73 -7.68
N ILE A 105 -2.96 -1.02 -7.96
CA ILE A 105 -2.15 -0.32 -8.94
C ILE A 105 -1.42 -1.38 -9.74
N THR A 106 -1.58 -1.36 -11.06
CA THR A 106 -1.03 -2.38 -11.95
C THR A 106 0.41 -2.07 -12.33
N LYS A 107 1.28 -3.07 -12.23
CA LYS A 107 2.64 -3.01 -12.76
C LYS A 107 2.63 -3.36 -14.26
N PRO A 108 3.49 -2.79 -15.08
CA PRO A 108 4.43 -1.75 -14.73
C PRO A 108 3.74 -0.39 -14.57
N PHE A 109 4.27 0.45 -13.70
CA PHE A 109 3.79 1.81 -13.54
C PHE A 109 4.93 2.78 -13.76
N ASP A 110 4.59 4.01 -14.12
CA ASP A 110 5.58 5.07 -14.24
C ASP A 110 5.93 5.58 -12.84
N LEU A 111 7.17 5.33 -12.41
CA LEU A 111 7.62 5.72 -11.08
C LEU A 111 7.53 7.23 -10.84
N MET A 112 7.64 8.02 -11.89
CA MET A 112 7.50 9.47 -11.77
C MET A 112 6.05 9.90 -11.50
N GLN A 113 5.09 9.09 -11.98
CA GLN A 113 3.67 9.38 -11.82
C GLN A 113 3.04 8.69 -10.62
N LEU A 114 3.71 7.70 -10.07
CA LEU A 114 3.11 6.84 -9.06
C LEU A 114 2.68 7.60 -7.81
N GLY A 115 3.51 8.51 -7.33
CA GLY A 115 3.17 9.31 -6.16
C GLY A 115 1.87 10.09 -6.36
N LYS A 116 1.68 10.64 -7.55
CA LYS A 116 0.46 11.36 -7.91
C LYS A 116 -0.75 10.44 -7.95
N ILE A 117 -0.59 9.26 -8.56
CA ILE A 117 -1.66 8.27 -8.66
C ILE A 117 -2.11 7.83 -7.27
N VAL A 118 -1.15 7.51 -6.41
CA VAL A 118 -1.43 7.07 -5.04
C VAL A 118 -2.09 8.18 -4.24
N LYS A 119 -1.59 9.39 -4.34
CA LYS A 119 -2.18 10.53 -3.65
C LYS A 119 -3.62 10.74 -4.06
N THR A 120 -3.91 10.67 -5.36
CA THR A 120 -5.27 10.83 -5.88
C THR A 120 -6.21 9.74 -5.34
N LYS A 121 -5.75 8.48 -5.33
CA LYS A 121 -6.55 7.37 -4.79
C LYS A 121 -6.81 7.54 -3.31
N TRP A 122 -5.79 7.93 -2.56
CA TRP A 122 -5.91 8.13 -1.12
C TRP A 122 -6.84 9.29 -0.78
N GLU A 123 -6.73 10.38 -1.51
CA GLU A 123 -7.60 11.54 -1.29
C GLU A 123 -9.07 11.19 -1.52
N LYS A 124 -9.36 10.40 -2.53
CA LYS A 124 -10.73 9.93 -2.79
C LYS A 124 -11.23 9.04 -1.67
N TYR A 125 -10.33 8.23 -1.12
CA TYR A 125 -10.67 7.31 -0.05
C TYR A 125 -10.98 8.03 1.27
N THR A 126 -10.22 9.09 1.58
CA THR A 126 -10.32 9.80 2.86
C THR A 126 -11.34 10.92 2.87
N LYS A 127 -11.80 11.38 1.70
CA LYS A 127 -12.82 12.41 1.66
C LYS A 127 -14.13 11.87 2.20
N PRO A 128 -14.80 12.60 3.11
CA PRO A 128 -16.12 12.19 3.52
C PRO A 128 -17.05 12.14 2.32
N ALA A 129 -17.93 11.14 2.30
CA ALA A 129 -18.91 11.02 1.24
C ALA A 129 -19.69 12.32 1.14
N LYS A 130 -19.77 12.88 -0.07
CA LYS A 130 -20.58 14.07 -0.27
C LYS A 130 -22.03 13.70 -0.08
N VAL A 131 -22.64 14.30 0.90
CA VAL A 131 -24.05 14.13 1.15
C VAL A 131 -24.80 15.09 0.24
N GLY A 132 -25.65 14.55 -0.52
CA GLY A 132 -26.49 15.36 -1.40
C GLY A 132 -26.16 15.28 -2.82
#